data_72ffc45ee56e22e61496010065f868e7
#
_entry.id   72ffc45ee56e22e61496010065f868e7
#
_cell.length_a   1.000
_cell.length_b   1.000
_cell.length_c   1.000
_cell.angle_alpha   90.00
_cell.angle_beta   90.00
_cell.angle_gamma   90.00
#
_symmetry.space_group_name_H-M   'P 1'
#
loop_
_entity.id
_entity.type
_entity.pdbx_description
1 polymer ?
#
loop_
_entity_poly.entity_id
_entity_poly.type
_entity_poly.pdbx_seq_one_letter_code
_entity_poly.pdbx_strand_id
1 'polypeptide(L)'
;MVCAMAELSSTSQVCQGLRDAHRIDLQAYTVWGPVLKALTAAAHCGAEVTVHLEGEPFNSPHLAKENRNVAAQLRAAGATVTLGHPLHAKVLAVDGTLYLDDKNWHPGDLVLKVDDPAEVAKIPMIKHEALACEGRLIDGASSADRVIVESESFGCCNKVYSELRQAALGGAAPRLLVSARDLSGNAREREVIETLVRDGVMARICDDSEKLAVAGTAAWLGSANATIAAPGSDSTDWGLSTRNPEIVAAVRARLEDQWETAKPFRYQKA
;
A
#
# COMPACT_ATOMS: atom_id res chain seq x y z
N MET A 1 -12.31 16.08 -2.29
CA MET A 1 -11.50 14.86 -2.47
C MET A 1 -11.61 14.43 -3.91
N VAL A 2 -10.49 14.32 -4.63
CA VAL A 2 -10.48 13.77 -5.99
C VAL A 2 -10.46 12.25 -5.84
N CYS A 3 -11.52 11.58 -6.32
CA CYS A 3 -11.60 10.13 -6.35
C CYS A 3 -11.31 9.67 -7.78
N ALA A 4 -10.37 8.75 -7.95
CA ALA A 4 -10.17 8.09 -9.23
C ALA A 4 -11.15 6.91 -9.37
N MET A 5 -11.58 6.64 -10.62
CA MET A 5 -12.37 5.45 -10.93
C MET A 5 -11.42 4.27 -11.12
N ALA A 6 -11.65 3.24 -10.36
CA ALA A 6 -10.90 2.00 -10.39
C ALA A 6 -11.85 0.81 -10.23
N GLU A 7 -11.38 -0.37 -10.60
CA GLU A 7 -12.08 -1.64 -10.43
C GLU A 7 -11.26 -2.58 -9.54
N LEU A 8 -11.93 -3.48 -8.84
CA LEU A 8 -11.24 -4.57 -8.15
C LEU A 8 -10.66 -5.57 -9.15
N SER A 9 -9.46 -6.01 -8.89
CA SER A 9 -8.79 -7.06 -9.65
C SER A 9 -8.14 -8.05 -8.68
N SER A 10 -7.41 -9.00 -9.21
CA SER A 10 -6.67 -10.00 -8.44
C SER A 10 -5.32 -10.30 -9.07
N THR A 11 -4.38 -10.80 -8.28
CA THR A 11 -3.08 -11.28 -8.78
C THR A 11 -3.24 -12.33 -9.89
N SER A 12 -4.31 -13.14 -9.85
CA SER A 12 -4.63 -14.10 -10.92
C SER A 12 -5.02 -13.42 -12.24
N GLN A 13 -5.85 -12.37 -12.18
CA GLN A 13 -6.24 -11.59 -13.36
C GLN A 13 -5.04 -10.81 -13.93
N VAL A 14 -4.18 -10.26 -13.05
CA VAL A 14 -2.90 -9.67 -13.46
C VAL A 14 -2.05 -10.68 -14.23
N CYS A 15 -1.84 -11.88 -13.70
CA CYS A 15 -1.09 -12.94 -14.38
C CYS A 15 -1.71 -13.37 -15.70
N GLN A 16 -3.03 -13.32 -15.82
CA GLN A 16 -3.72 -13.59 -17.08
C GLN A 16 -3.46 -12.48 -18.11
N GLY A 17 -3.56 -11.22 -17.72
CA GLY A 17 -3.27 -10.06 -18.59
C GLY A 17 -1.82 -10.05 -19.11
N LEU A 18 -0.87 -10.55 -18.32
CA LEU A 18 0.53 -10.63 -18.72
C LEU A 18 0.83 -11.67 -19.84
N ARG A 19 -0.05 -12.65 -20.07
CA ARG A 19 0.21 -13.75 -21.03
C ARG A 19 0.29 -13.30 -22.47
N ASP A 20 -0.60 -12.38 -22.84
CA ASP A 20 -0.75 -11.91 -24.23
C ASP A 20 -0.30 -10.45 -24.38
N ALA A 21 0.38 -9.91 -23.36
CA ALA A 21 0.83 -8.53 -23.34
C ALA A 21 1.97 -8.27 -24.33
N HIS A 22 1.93 -7.07 -24.95
CA HIS A 22 3.00 -6.58 -25.83
C HIS A 22 4.00 -5.71 -25.09
N ARG A 23 3.52 -4.88 -24.15
CA ARG A 23 4.33 -3.96 -23.36
C ARG A 23 3.95 -4.02 -21.89
N ILE A 24 4.97 -4.22 -21.06
CA ILE A 24 4.85 -4.34 -19.61
C ILE A 24 5.86 -3.42 -18.94
N ASP A 25 5.40 -2.61 -17.99
CA ASP A 25 6.26 -1.80 -17.11
C ASP A 25 5.88 -2.07 -15.66
N LEU A 26 6.83 -2.58 -14.87
CA LEU A 26 6.65 -2.86 -13.45
C LEU A 26 7.56 -1.96 -12.61
N GLN A 27 6.97 -1.29 -11.62
CA GLN A 27 7.68 -0.62 -10.53
C GLN A 27 7.30 -1.32 -9.22
N ALA A 28 8.27 -1.95 -8.56
CA ALA A 28 7.99 -2.72 -7.35
C ALA A 28 9.13 -2.69 -6.34
N TYR A 29 8.77 -2.69 -5.06
CA TYR A 29 9.74 -2.90 -3.98
C TYR A 29 10.38 -4.28 -4.09
N THR A 30 9.58 -5.27 -4.44
CA THR A 30 10.00 -6.63 -4.76
C THR A 30 8.91 -7.32 -5.59
N VAL A 31 9.25 -8.40 -6.29
CA VAL A 31 8.30 -9.25 -7.02
C VAL A 31 8.73 -10.70 -6.96
N TRP A 32 7.78 -11.59 -6.72
CA TRP A 32 7.98 -13.04 -6.65
C TRP A 32 6.75 -13.82 -7.10
N GLY A 33 6.81 -15.15 -6.90
CA GLY A 33 5.68 -16.06 -7.09
C GLY A 33 5.06 -16.05 -8.49
N PRO A 34 3.73 -16.01 -8.59
CA PRO A 34 3.03 -16.10 -9.87
C PRO A 34 3.33 -14.93 -10.81
N VAL A 35 3.42 -13.69 -10.28
CA VAL A 35 3.69 -12.50 -11.11
C VAL A 35 5.10 -12.53 -11.69
N LEU A 36 6.12 -12.89 -10.91
CA LEU A 36 7.48 -13.06 -11.43
C LEU A 36 7.54 -14.12 -12.54
N LYS A 37 6.84 -15.25 -12.36
CA LYS A 37 6.74 -16.31 -13.39
C LYS A 37 6.07 -15.82 -14.67
N ALA A 38 4.98 -15.04 -14.54
CA ALA A 38 4.27 -14.49 -15.68
C ALA A 38 5.11 -13.44 -16.43
N LEU A 39 5.79 -12.54 -15.73
CA LEU A 39 6.73 -11.57 -16.31
C LEU A 39 7.87 -12.27 -17.07
N THR A 40 8.46 -13.31 -16.45
CA THR A 40 9.53 -14.09 -17.09
C THR A 40 9.03 -14.77 -18.38
N ALA A 41 7.82 -15.34 -18.35
CA ALA A 41 7.21 -15.97 -19.52
C ALA A 41 6.91 -14.94 -20.63
N ALA A 42 6.33 -13.78 -20.29
CA ALA A 42 6.04 -12.71 -21.23
C ALA A 42 7.31 -12.23 -21.95
N ALA A 43 8.41 -12.00 -21.20
CA ALA A 43 9.69 -11.61 -21.77
C ALA A 43 10.24 -12.68 -22.72
N HIS A 44 10.18 -13.96 -22.38
CA HIS A 44 10.57 -15.06 -23.26
C HIS A 44 9.70 -15.15 -24.53
N CYS A 45 8.42 -14.76 -24.44
CA CYS A 45 7.50 -14.74 -25.60
C CYS A 45 7.67 -13.47 -26.46
N GLY A 46 8.60 -12.56 -26.13
CA GLY A 46 8.92 -11.40 -26.95
C GLY A 46 8.16 -10.12 -26.58
N ALA A 47 7.46 -10.07 -25.44
CA ALA A 47 6.91 -8.83 -24.90
C ALA A 47 8.04 -7.86 -24.54
N GLU A 48 7.82 -6.56 -24.72
CA GLU A 48 8.69 -5.52 -24.19
C GLU A 48 8.46 -5.39 -22.68
N VAL A 49 9.37 -5.96 -21.89
CA VAL A 49 9.25 -5.98 -20.42
C VAL A 49 10.29 -5.08 -19.80
N THR A 50 9.84 -4.02 -19.11
CA THR A 50 10.68 -3.12 -18.31
C THR A 50 10.33 -3.31 -16.83
N VAL A 51 11.35 -3.45 -15.99
CA VAL A 51 11.16 -3.67 -14.55
C VAL A 51 12.08 -2.77 -13.75
N HIS A 52 11.50 -2.05 -12.79
CA HIS A 52 12.21 -1.24 -11.81
C HIS A 52 12.01 -1.86 -10.43
N LEU A 53 13.08 -2.32 -9.78
CA LEU A 53 13.04 -2.90 -8.45
C LEU A 53 13.83 -2.06 -7.45
N GLU A 54 13.42 -2.10 -6.18
CA GLU A 54 14.18 -1.50 -5.09
C GLU A 54 15.56 -2.16 -4.97
N GLY A 55 16.61 -1.37 -5.07
CA GLY A 55 18.00 -1.83 -5.02
C GLY A 55 18.57 -1.93 -3.59
N GLU A 56 18.07 -1.07 -2.69
CA GLU A 56 18.55 -0.93 -1.31
C GLU A 56 17.38 -0.98 -0.30
N PRO A 57 16.66 -2.13 -0.20
CA PRO A 57 15.52 -2.26 0.70
C PRO A 57 15.89 -1.92 2.15
N PHE A 58 15.05 -1.12 2.81
CA PHE A 58 15.30 -0.62 4.15
C PHE A 58 15.56 -1.76 5.14
N ASN A 59 16.73 -1.72 5.81
CA ASN A 59 17.17 -2.70 6.81
C ASN A 59 17.08 -4.18 6.37
N SER A 60 17.09 -4.47 5.06
CA SER A 60 16.96 -5.84 4.55
C SER A 60 18.01 -6.21 3.50
N PRO A 61 19.27 -6.48 3.89
CA PRO A 61 20.31 -6.95 2.97
C PRO A 61 19.92 -8.26 2.25
N HIS A 62 19.12 -9.10 2.89
CA HIS A 62 18.60 -10.33 2.30
C HIS A 62 17.70 -10.02 1.10
N LEU A 63 16.74 -9.11 1.26
CA LEU A 63 15.83 -8.71 0.19
C LEU A 63 16.58 -7.99 -0.95
N ALA A 64 17.61 -7.20 -0.65
CA ALA A 64 18.49 -6.62 -1.66
C ALA A 64 19.18 -7.71 -2.51
N LYS A 65 19.61 -8.81 -1.90
CA LYS A 65 20.17 -9.96 -2.61
C LYS A 65 19.12 -10.68 -3.46
N GLU A 66 17.91 -10.87 -2.91
CA GLU A 66 16.80 -11.47 -3.66
C GLU A 66 16.41 -10.63 -4.87
N ASN A 67 16.27 -9.31 -4.74
CA ASN A 67 15.96 -8.42 -5.85
C ASN A 67 17.06 -8.47 -6.94
N ARG A 68 18.34 -8.59 -6.58
CA ARG A 68 19.41 -8.83 -7.55
C ARG A 68 19.27 -10.16 -8.31
N ASN A 69 18.84 -11.24 -7.62
CA ASN A 69 18.60 -12.53 -8.25
C ASN A 69 17.41 -12.47 -9.20
N VAL A 70 16.31 -11.83 -8.78
CA VAL A 70 15.13 -11.57 -9.63
C VAL A 70 15.51 -10.77 -10.87
N ALA A 71 16.30 -9.70 -10.69
CA ALA A 71 16.79 -8.89 -11.81
C ALA A 71 17.63 -9.72 -12.80
N ALA A 72 18.49 -10.58 -12.30
CA ALA A 72 19.30 -11.48 -13.15
C ALA A 72 18.41 -12.48 -13.93
N GLN A 73 17.41 -13.06 -13.28
CA GLN A 73 16.44 -13.99 -13.90
C GLN A 73 15.65 -13.27 -15.02
N LEU A 74 15.12 -12.10 -14.76
CA LEU A 74 14.33 -11.35 -15.73
C LEU A 74 15.18 -10.88 -16.91
N ARG A 75 16.42 -10.41 -16.68
CA ARG A 75 17.37 -10.06 -17.77
C ARG A 75 17.71 -11.26 -18.62
N ALA A 76 17.90 -12.43 -18.04
CA ALA A 76 18.14 -13.66 -18.79
C ALA A 76 16.94 -14.06 -19.67
N ALA A 77 15.72 -13.66 -19.30
CA ALA A 77 14.50 -13.84 -20.08
C ALA A 77 14.31 -12.76 -21.18
N GLY A 78 15.14 -11.74 -21.25
CA GLY A 78 15.06 -10.67 -22.24
C GLY A 78 14.47 -9.35 -21.73
N ALA A 79 14.11 -9.25 -20.45
CA ALA A 79 13.59 -8.02 -19.88
C ALA A 79 14.68 -6.96 -19.63
N THR A 80 14.33 -5.69 -19.74
CA THR A 80 15.13 -4.56 -19.25
C THR A 80 14.87 -4.36 -17.76
N VAL A 81 15.91 -4.48 -16.91
CA VAL A 81 15.73 -4.36 -15.46
C VAL A 81 16.70 -3.35 -14.86
N THR A 82 16.18 -2.42 -14.07
CA THR A 82 16.95 -1.48 -13.25
C THR A 82 16.74 -1.74 -11.77
N LEU A 83 17.78 -1.48 -10.98
CA LEU A 83 17.69 -1.44 -9.51
C LEU A 83 17.84 0.02 -9.10
N GLY A 84 16.81 0.60 -8.51
CA GLY A 84 16.74 2.00 -8.10
C GLY A 84 16.50 2.15 -6.60
N HIS A 85 16.56 3.38 -6.10
CA HIS A 85 16.27 3.73 -4.71
C HIS A 85 15.90 5.22 -4.61
N PRO A 86 14.95 5.65 -3.78
CA PRO A 86 13.99 4.81 -3.03
C PRO A 86 12.76 4.47 -3.87
N LEU A 87 12.44 3.20 -3.98
CA LEU A 87 11.29 2.70 -4.71
C LEU A 87 10.44 1.78 -3.80
N HIS A 88 9.25 2.23 -3.42
CA HIS A 88 8.33 1.44 -2.60
C HIS A 88 6.98 1.19 -3.28
N ALA A 89 6.76 1.72 -4.46
CA ALA A 89 5.56 1.47 -5.28
C ALA A 89 5.40 -0.01 -5.64
N LYS A 90 4.18 -0.42 -5.90
CA LYS A 90 3.77 -1.70 -6.46
C LYS A 90 2.78 -1.41 -7.57
N VAL A 91 3.34 -1.05 -8.73
CA VAL A 91 2.61 -0.53 -9.89
C VAL A 91 3.02 -1.31 -11.12
N LEU A 92 2.05 -1.82 -11.85
CA LEU A 92 2.26 -2.59 -13.07
C LEU A 92 1.37 -2.03 -14.19
N ALA A 93 2.00 -1.55 -15.26
CA ALA A 93 1.30 -1.17 -16.48
C ALA A 93 1.41 -2.30 -17.52
N VAL A 94 0.28 -2.68 -18.12
CA VAL A 94 0.17 -3.72 -19.14
C VAL A 94 -0.65 -3.18 -20.29
N ASP A 95 -0.05 -2.91 -21.43
CA ASP A 95 -0.71 -2.42 -22.64
C ASP A 95 -1.66 -1.22 -22.42
N GLY A 96 -1.31 -0.33 -21.48
CA GLY A 96 -2.08 0.87 -21.13
C GLY A 96 -3.02 0.69 -19.91
N THR A 97 -3.28 -0.52 -19.47
CA THR A 97 -3.98 -0.78 -18.21
C THR A 97 -3.01 -0.68 -17.04
N LEU A 98 -3.38 0.05 -15.97
CA LEU A 98 -2.60 0.15 -14.74
C LEU A 98 -3.17 -0.77 -13.67
N TYR A 99 -2.32 -1.57 -13.06
CA TYR A 99 -2.61 -2.36 -11.86
C TYR A 99 -1.82 -1.80 -10.68
N LEU A 100 -2.48 -1.69 -9.53
CA LEU A 100 -1.94 -1.13 -8.30
C LEU A 100 -2.13 -2.14 -7.18
N ASP A 101 -1.06 -2.54 -6.52
CA ASP A 101 -1.07 -3.52 -5.44
C ASP A 101 -0.65 -2.87 -4.11
N ASP A 102 -1.34 -3.18 -3.04
CA ASP A 102 -1.10 -2.59 -1.72
C ASP A 102 0.06 -3.25 -0.97
N LYS A 103 0.42 -4.49 -1.34
CA LYS A 103 1.52 -5.26 -0.74
C LYS A 103 2.66 -5.55 -1.71
N ASN A 104 2.85 -6.77 -2.14
CA ASN A 104 3.95 -7.17 -3.05
C ASN A 104 3.52 -8.31 -4.00
N TRP A 105 2.32 -8.18 -4.57
CA TRP A 105 1.78 -9.11 -5.58
C TRP A 105 1.56 -10.53 -5.06
N HIS A 106 1.19 -10.68 -3.79
CA HIS A 106 0.84 -12.00 -3.25
C HIS A 106 -0.58 -12.41 -3.64
N PRO A 107 -0.87 -13.71 -3.70
CA PRO A 107 -2.24 -14.19 -3.80
C PRO A 107 -3.07 -13.70 -2.61
N GLY A 108 -4.20 -13.04 -2.90
CA GLY A 108 -5.09 -12.47 -1.89
C GLY A 108 -4.85 -11.01 -1.56
N ASP A 109 -3.83 -10.36 -2.14
CA ASP A 109 -3.64 -8.92 -2.07
C ASP A 109 -4.81 -8.20 -2.76
N LEU A 110 -5.14 -7.00 -2.30
CA LEU A 110 -6.11 -6.13 -2.95
C LEU A 110 -5.42 -5.42 -4.12
N VAL A 111 -5.82 -5.79 -5.32
CA VAL A 111 -5.33 -5.18 -6.55
C VAL A 111 -6.39 -4.28 -7.14
N LEU A 112 -6.03 -3.05 -7.49
CA LEU A 112 -6.87 -2.15 -8.26
C LEU A 112 -6.45 -2.16 -9.73
N LYS A 113 -7.43 -2.06 -10.62
CA LYS A 113 -7.25 -1.90 -12.06
C LYS A 113 -7.79 -0.54 -12.49
N VAL A 114 -7.01 0.19 -13.29
CA VAL A 114 -7.37 1.49 -13.83
C VAL A 114 -7.04 1.51 -15.32
N ASP A 115 -8.07 1.61 -16.17
CA ASP A 115 -7.92 1.59 -17.63
C ASP A 115 -7.91 2.99 -18.26
N ASP A 116 -8.51 4.00 -17.59
CA ASP A 116 -8.60 5.35 -18.13
C ASP A 116 -7.33 6.18 -17.80
N PRO A 117 -6.57 6.64 -18.79
CA PRO A 117 -5.39 7.49 -18.57
C PRO A 117 -5.69 8.78 -17.77
N ALA A 118 -6.91 9.33 -17.89
CA ALA A 118 -7.31 10.50 -17.11
C ALA A 118 -7.50 10.19 -15.63
N GLU A 119 -7.90 8.96 -15.31
CA GLU A 119 -7.96 8.46 -13.92
C GLU A 119 -6.57 8.14 -13.38
N VAL A 120 -5.72 7.53 -14.19
CA VAL A 120 -4.30 7.26 -13.83
C VAL A 120 -3.59 8.56 -13.44
N ALA A 121 -3.78 9.64 -14.19
CA ALA A 121 -3.16 10.94 -13.92
C ALA A 121 -3.59 11.59 -12.58
N LYS A 122 -4.66 11.12 -11.95
CA LYS A 122 -5.14 11.59 -10.64
C LYS A 122 -4.51 10.86 -9.45
N ILE A 123 -3.79 9.76 -9.70
CA ILE A 123 -3.24 8.91 -8.64
C ILE A 123 -1.90 9.51 -8.18
N PRO A 124 -1.79 9.94 -6.92
CA PRO A 124 -0.50 10.33 -6.36
C PRO A 124 0.50 9.18 -6.43
N MET A 125 1.70 9.48 -6.92
CA MET A 125 2.78 8.50 -7.08
C MET A 125 3.98 8.82 -6.19
N ILE A 126 3.77 9.62 -5.15
CA ILE A 126 4.79 10.01 -4.17
C ILE A 126 4.19 9.97 -2.76
N LYS A 127 4.95 9.49 -1.79
CA LYS A 127 4.50 9.14 -0.44
C LYS A 127 3.71 10.24 0.28
N HIS A 128 4.26 11.45 0.34
CA HIS A 128 3.59 12.52 1.08
C HIS A 128 2.23 12.90 0.48
N GLU A 129 2.07 12.84 -0.85
CA GLU A 129 0.79 13.08 -1.52
C GLU A 129 -0.20 11.94 -1.31
N ALA A 130 0.29 10.67 -1.34
CA ALA A 130 -0.51 9.50 -1.04
C ALA A 130 -1.08 9.55 0.37
N LEU A 131 -0.24 9.88 1.38
CA LEU A 131 -0.66 10.06 2.76
C LEU A 131 -1.54 11.30 2.97
N ALA A 132 -1.32 12.39 2.21
CA ALA A 132 -2.22 13.53 2.23
C ALA A 132 -3.60 13.18 1.66
N CYS A 133 -3.67 12.27 0.68
CA CYS A 133 -4.93 11.75 0.15
C CYS A 133 -5.68 10.92 1.19
N GLU A 134 -4.98 10.04 1.91
CA GLU A 134 -5.53 9.26 3.02
C GLU A 134 -6.03 10.16 4.16
N GLY A 135 -5.21 11.12 4.60
CA GLY A 135 -5.59 12.07 5.65
C GLY A 135 -6.84 12.87 5.30
N ARG A 136 -6.99 13.31 4.04
CA ARG A 136 -8.24 13.98 3.60
C ARG A 136 -9.47 13.08 3.65
N LEU A 137 -9.31 11.77 3.48
CA LEU A 137 -10.41 10.81 3.67
C LEU A 137 -10.84 10.78 5.13
N ILE A 138 -9.90 10.77 6.07
CA ILE A 138 -10.17 10.75 7.52
C ILE A 138 -10.80 12.08 7.96
N ASP A 139 -10.23 13.21 7.56
CA ASP A 139 -10.73 14.57 7.84
C ASP A 139 -12.16 14.81 7.32
N GLY A 140 -12.49 14.22 6.18
CA GLY A 140 -13.84 14.28 5.60
C GLY A 140 -14.88 13.36 6.25
N ALA A 141 -14.51 12.55 7.24
CA ALA A 141 -15.43 11.71 7.97
C ALA A 141 -16.21 12.49 9.02
N SER A 142 -17.51 12.22 9.15
CA SER A 142 -18.30 12.75 10.25
C SER A 142 -17.97 12.00 11.55
N SER A 143 -18.30 12.57 12.70
CA SER A 143 -18.14 11.92 14.01
C SER A 143 -18.96 10.62 14.15
N ALA A 144 -19.99 10.45 13.32
CA ALA A 144 -20.82 9.24 13.25
C ALA A 144 -20.20 8.15 12.35
N ASP A 145 -19.22 8.51 11.49
CA ASP A 145 -18.61 7.57 10.59
C ASP A 145 -17.56 6.72 11.32
N ARG A 146 -17.61 5.42 11.06
CA ARG A 146 -16.54 4.53 11.54
C ARG A 146 -15.31 4.71 10.66
N VAL A 147 -14.22 5.17 11.27
CA VAL A 147 -12.90 5.27 10.64
C VAL A 147 -12.06 4.08 11.07
N ILE A 148 -11.54 3.33 10.11
CA ILE A 148 -10.57 2.25 10.34
C ILE A 148 -9.40 2.48 9.40
N VAL A 149 -8.19 2.46 9.94
CA VAL A 149 -6.93 2.60 9.20
C VAL A 149 -6.04 1.41 9.52
N GLU A 150 -5.39 0.87 8.52
CA GLU A 150 -4.29 -0.10 8.66
C GLU A 150 -3.04 0.43 7.99
N SER A 151 -1.90 0.28 8.68
CA SER A 151 -0.58 0.58 8.14
C SER A 151 0.43 -0.42 8.68
N GLU A 152 1.23 -1.00 7.81
CA GLU A 152 2.31 -1.92 8.20
C GLU A 152 3.26 -1.28 9.21
N SER A 153 3.76 -0.07 8.93
CA SER A 153 4.53 0.76 9.84
C SER A 153 3.80 2.08 10.08
N PHE A 154 3.83 2.57 11.31
CA PHE A 154 3.14 3.80 11.69
C PHE A 154 4.07 4.79 12.41
N GLY A 155 3.98 6.07 12.09
CA GLY A 155 4.82 7.10 12.66
C GLY A 155 4.10 8.43 12.88
N CYS A 156 4.74 9.37 13.61
CA CYS A 156 4.26 10.74 13.74
C CYS A 156 4.59 11.58 12.49
N CYS A 157 4.13 12.82 12.49
CA CYS A 157 4.51 13.87 11.55
C CYS A 157 4.07 13.60 10.10
N ASN A 158 2.93 12.93 9.93
CA ASN A 158 2.23 12.78 8.67
C ASN A 158 0.75 13.14 8.83
N LYS A 159 0.05 13.30 7.71
CA LYS A 159 -1.35 13.74 7.71
C LYS A 159 -2.30 12.72 8.35
N VAL A 160 -2.04 11.42 8.16
CA VAL A 160 -2.86 10.33 8.73
C VAL A 160 -2.83 10.36 10.26
N TYR A 161 -1.62 10.49 10.84
CA TYR A 161 -1.45 10.64 12.29
C TYR A 161 -2.24 11.84 12.85
N SER A 162 -2.10 12.99 12.18
CA SER A 162 -2.76 14.22 12.61
C SER A 162 -4.28 14.09 12.60
N GLU A 163 -4.85 13.51 11.56
CA GLU A 163 -6.29 13.39 11.41
C GLU A 163 -6.90 12.32 12.31
N LEU A 164 -6.23 11.18 12.52
CA LEU A 164 -6.67 10.20 13.53
C LEU A 164 -6.73 10.82 14.93
N ARG A 165 -5.70 11.58 15.28
CA ARG A 165 -5.64 12.30 16.55
C ARG A 165 -6.75 13.33 16.68
N GLN A 166 -6.97 14.15 15.67
CA GLN A 166 -8.03 15.17 15.63
C GLN A 166 -9.42 14.52 15.77
N ALA A 167 -9.68 13.45 15.03
CA ALA A 167 -10.93 12.72 15.12
C ALA A 167 -11.17 12.19 16.54
N ALA A 168 -10.15 11.60 17.18
CA ALA A 168 -10.24 11.09 18.53
C ALA A 168 -10.50 12.21 19.57
N LEU A 169 -9.77 13.31 19.49
CA LEU A 169 -9.96 14.50 20.35
C LEU A 169 -11.33 15.16 20.13
N GLY A 170 -11.90 15.03 18.93
CA GLY A 170 -13.27 15.45 18.60
C GLY A 170 -14.37 14.53 19.09
N GLY A 171 -14.04 13.45 19.80
CA GLY A 171 -14.97 12.50 20.37
C GLY A 171 -15.36 11.31 19.46
N ALA A 172 -14.78 11.20 18.27
CA ALA A 172 -14.85 9.99 17.49
C ALA A 172 -13.98 8.88 18.14
N ALA A 173 -14.21 7.62 17.75
CA ALA A 173 -13.40 6.50 18.21
C ALA A 173 -12.74 5.80 17.00
N PRO A 174 -11.76 6.45 16.33
CA PRO A 174 -11.12 5.87 15.18
C PRO A 174 -10.32 4.64 15.59
N ARG A 175 -10.23 3.68 14.66
CA ARG A 175 -9.55 2.40 14.84
C ARG A 175 -8.25 2.39 14.04
N LEU A 176 -7.18 1.90 14.63
CA LEU A 176 -5.87 1.73 14.01
C LEU A 176 -5.40 0.28 14.13
N LEU A 177 -5.08 -0.33 13.00
CA LEU A 177 -4.40 -1.60 12.89
C LEU A 177 -2.93 -1.37 12.53
N VAL A 178 -2.02 -2.04 13.23
CA VAL A 178 -0.57 -1.96 12.99
C VAL A 178 0.04 -3.35 12.98
N SER A 179 1.08 -3.55 12.16
CA SER A 179 1.73 -4.84 12.04
C SER A 179 2.53 -5.21 13.30
N ALA A 180 2.33 -6.43 13.78
CA ALA A 180 3.12 -7.01 14.87
C ALA A 180 4.61 -7.07 14.55
N ARG A 181 4.93 -7.34 13.29
CA ARG A 181 6.30 -7.47 12.79
C ARG A 181 7.07 -6.17 12.92
N ASP A 182 6.50 -5.07 12.43
CA ASP A 182 7.16 -3.77 12.41
C ASP A 182 7.21 -3.13 13.79
N LEU A 183 6.18 -3.36 14.60
CA LEU A 183 6.15 -2.91 15.99
C LEU A 183 7.17 -3.64 16.88
N SER A 184 7.63 -4.82 16.47
CA SER A 184 8.61 -5.62 17.21
C SER A 184 9.98 -4.96 17.15
N GLY A 185 10.45 -4.46 18.31
CA GLY A 185 11.75 -3.78 18.44
C GLY A 185 11.76 -2.30 18.02
N ASN A 186 10.63 -1.75 17.60
CA ASN A 186 10.49 -0.33 17.24
C ASN A 186 9.85 0.49 18.38
N ALA A 187 10.68 0.87 19.35
CA ALA A 187 10.24 1.63 20.53
C ALA A 187 9.59 2.99 20.14
N ARG A 188 10.12 3.64 19.11
CA ARG A 188 9.60 4.94 18.64
C ARG A 188 8.19 4.82 18.04
N GLU A 189 7.94 3.81 17.26
CA GLU A 189 6.59 3.54 16.70
C GLU A 189 5.62 3.23 17.82
N ARG A 190 6.02 2.41 18.78
CA ARG A 190 5.23 2.10 19.97
C ARG A 190 4.83 3.37 20.73
N GLU A 191 5.76 4.29 20.98
CA GLU A 191 5.49 5.56 21.66
C GLU A 191 4.47 6.44 20.91
N VAL A 192 4.56 6.46 19.57
CA VAL A 192 3.61 7.17 18.72
C VAL A 192 2.20 6.59 18.87
N ILE A 193 2.07 5.26 18.83
CA ILE A 193 0.77 4.58 18.98
C ILE A 193 0.23 4.78 20.40
N GLU A 194 1.06 4.70 21.43
CA GLU A 194 0.66 4.98 22.82
C GLU A 194 0.13 6.40 22.99
N THR A 195 0.67 7.36 22.26
CA THR A 195 0.18 8.75 22.25
C THR A 195 -1.22 8.83 21.63
N LEU A 196 -1.43 8.18 20.48
CA LEU A 196 -2.76 8.12 19.85
C LEU A 196 -3.80 7.44 20.74
N VAL A 197 -3.42 6.34 21.40
CA VAL A 197 -4.32 5.62 22.32
C VAL A 197 -4.68 6.48 23.54
N ARG A 198 -3.75 7.27 24.07
CA ARG A 198 -4.06 8.25 25.14
C ARG A 198 -5.03 9.33 24.68
N ASP A 199 -4.98 9.72 23.41
CA ASP A 199 -5.86 10.71 22.81
C ASP A 199 -7.22 10.12 22.37
N GLY A 200 -7.44 8.80 22.51
CA GLY A 200 -8.72 8.14 22.28
C GLY A 200 -8.81 7.26 21.04
N VAL A 201 -7.72 7.08 20.29
CA VAL A 201 -7.67 6.11 19.18
C VAL A 201 -7.68 4.69 19.73
N MET A 202 -8.52 3.83 19.19
CA MET A 202 -8.48 2.40 19.50
C MET A 202 -7.43 1.72 18.62
N ALA A 203 -6.41 1.11 19.22
CA ALA A 203 -5.36 0.42 18.47
C ALA A 203 -5.36 -1.09 18.71
N ARG A 204 -5.14 -1.87 17.64
CA ARG A 204 -4.92 -3.32 17.68
C ARG A 204 -3.69 -3.70 16.84
N ILE A 205 -3.12 -4.85 17.16
CA ILE A 205 -1.94 -5.42 16.49
C ILE A 205 -2.40 -6.61 15.66
N CYS A 206 -2.16 -6.55 14.34
CA CYS A 206 -2.44 -7.61 13.39
C CYS A 206 -1.14 -8.26 12.87
N ASP A 207 -1.28 -9.40 12.21
CA ASP A 207 -0.16 -10.10 11.56
C ASP A 207 -0.10 -9.78 10.04
N ASP A 208 -0.86 -8.79 9.58
CA ASP A 208 -0.89 -8.35 8.18
C ASP A 208 -0.08 -7.06 7.97
N SER A 209 0.08 -6.66 6.71
CA SER A 209 0.90 -5.53 6.27
C SER A 209 0.21 -4.69 5.19
N GLU A 210 -1.12 -4.63 5.22
CA GLU A 210 -1.90 -3.83 4.28
C GLU A 210 -1.78 -2.33 4.57
N LYS A 211 -2.12 -1.51 3.59
CA LYS A 211 -2.17 -0.06 3.70
C LYS A 211 -3.53 0.38 3.18
N LEU A 212 -4.47 0.36 4.09
CA LEU A 212 -5.90 0.54 3.82
C LEU A 212 -6.52 1.54 4.79
N ALA A 213 -7.49 2.29 4.32
CA ALA A 213 -8.35 3.08 5.19
C ALA A 213 -9.79 3.08 4.68
N VAL A 214 -10.76 3.13 5.61
CA VAL A 214 -12.16 3.33 5.29
C VAL A 214 -12.77 4.36 6.24
N ALA A 215 -13.56 5.29 5.66
CA ALA A 215 -14.29 6.28 6.41
C ALA A 215 -15.65 6.58 5.74
N GLY A 216 -16.76 6.34 6.43
CA GLY A 216 -18.10 6.50 5.86
C GLY A 216 -18.26 5.72 4.57
N THR A 217 -18.54 6.41 3.45
CA THR A 217 -18.76 5.82 2.12
C THR A 217 -17.53 5.89 1.21
N ALA A 218 -16.35 6.08 1.77
CA ALA A 218 -15.12 6.18 1.01
C ALA A 218 -14.04 5.23 1.56
N ALA A 219 -13.15 4.78 0.68
CA ALA A 219 -11.97 4.00 1.03
C ALA A 219 -10.71 4.62 0.43
N TRP A 220 -9.59 4.34 1.04
CA TRP A 220 -8.25 4.59 0.51
C TRP A 220 -7.47 3.28 0.49
N LEU A 221 -6.68 3.10 -0.56
CA LEU A 221 -5.72 2.02 -0.73
C LEU A 221 -4.41 2.62 -1.21
N GLY A 222 -3.29 2.02 -0.82
CA GLY A 222 -1.98 2.51 -1.28
C GLY A 222 -0.83 1.60 -0.93
N SER A 223 0.37 1.98 -1.40
CA SER A 223 1.62 1.35 -1.00
C SER A 223 2.31 2.09 0.16
N ALA A 224 1.87 3.31 0.48
CA ALA A 224 2.53 4.18 1.45
C ALA A 224 2.26 3.76 2.90
N ASN A 225 3.31 3.47 3.65
CA ASN A 225 3.22 3.35 5.11
C ASN A 225 2.99 4.73 5.75
N ALA A 226 2.10 4.83 6.73
CA ALA A 226 1.80 6.07 7.46
C ALA A 226 2.95 6.49 8.42
N THR A 227 4.15 6.65 7.85
CA THR A 227 5.36 7.10 8.55
C THR A 227 5.75 8.52 8.10
N ILE A 228 6.89 9.02 8.55
CA ILE A 228 7.38 10.35 8.17
C ILE A 228 7.47 10.43 6.64
N ALA A 229 6.90 11.51 6.08
CA ALA A 229 6.96 11.85 4.67
C ALA A 229 7.09 13.36 4.52
N ALA A 230 8.07 13.81 3.74
CA ALA A 230 8.32 15.21 3.46
C ALA A 230 8.68 15.41 1.98
N PRO A 231 8.25 16.50 1.34
CA PRO A 231 8.61 16.79 -0.03
C PRO A 231 10.13 16.74 -0.25
N GLY A 232 10.56 16.05 -1.30
CA GLY A 232 11.96 15.94 -1.69
C GLY A 232 12.77 14.84 -0.98
N SER A 233 12.19 14.12 -0.03
CA SER A 233 12.81 12.97 0.66
C SER A 233 11.94 11.73 0.69
N ASP A 234 10.89 11.69 -0.13
CA ASP A 234 9.92 10.61 -0.18
C ASP A 234 10.38 9.44 -1.04
N SER A 235 9.85 8.26 -0.72
CA SER A 235 9.82 7.13 -1.63
C SER A 235 8.77 7.30 -2.72
N THR A 236 8.94 6.58 -3.83
CA THR A 236 7.88 6.39 -4.81
C THR A 236 6.84 5.48 -4.21
N ASP A 237 5.67 6.04 -3.93
CA ASP A 237 4.51 5.34 -3.35
C ASP A 237 3.24 5.82 -4.04
N TRP A 238 2.25 4.96 -4.14
CA TRP A 238 0.94 5.35 -4.66
C TRP A 238 -0.11 5.36 -3.55
N GLY A 239 -1.19 6.13 -3.76
CA GLY A 239 -2.36 6.12 -2.91
C GLY A 239 -3.59 6.61 -3.67
N LEU A 240 -4.72 5.92 -3.51
CA LEU A 240 -5.96 6.21 -4.20
C LEU A 240 -7.13 6.23 -3.22
N SER A 241 -7.89 7.32 -3.21
CA SER A 241 -9.20 7.37 -2.55
C SER A 241 -10.31 7.13 -3.56
N THR A 242 -11.31 6.32 -3.19
CA THR A 242 -12.44 5.99 -4.04
C THR A 242 -13.76 5.97 -3.27
N ARG A 243 -14.86 6.17 -3.99
CA ARG A 243 -16.24 5.93 -3.52
C ARG A 243 -16.92 4.83 -4.30
N ASN A 244 -16.18 4.07 -5.11
CA ASN A 244 -16.73 2.88 -5.74
C ASN A 244 -17.25 1.93 -4.66
N PRO A 245 -18.57 1.60 -4.65
CA PRO A 245 -19.18 0.84 -3.55
C PRO A 245 -18.61 -0.57 -3.41
N GLU A 246 -18.16 -1.19 -4.50
CA GLU A 246 -17.56 -2.53 -4.47
C GLU A 246 -16.20 -2.50 -3.78
N ILE A 247 -15.35 -1.51 -4.12
CA ILE A 247 -14.03 -1.34 -3.50
C ILE A 247 -14.20 -0.97 -2.03
N VAL A 248 -15.11 -0.03 -1.71
CA VAL A 248 -15.38 0.38 -0.33
C VAL A 248 -15.85 -0.80 0.51
N ALA A 249 -16.74 -1.64 -0.04
CA ALA A 249 -17.22 -2.84 0.65
C ALA A 249 -16.10 -3.86 0.88
N ALA A 250 -15.24 -4.10 -0.11
CA ALA A 250 -14.11 -5.03 0.00
C ALA A 250 -13.08 -4.56 1.05
N VAL A 251 -12.68 -3.28 0.99
CA VAL A 251 -11.74 -2.70 1.98
C VAL A 251 -12.32 -2.74 3.39
N ARG A 252 -13.61 -2.38 3.54
CA ARG A 252 -14.29 -2.44 4.84
C ARG A 252 -14.33 -3.85 5.40
N ALA A 253 -14.76 -4.82 4.59
CA ALA A 253 -14.83 -6.22 5.02
C ALA A 253 -13.46 -6.73 5.48
N ARG A 254 -12.41 -6.41 4.73
CA ARG A 254 -11.03 -6.79 5.07
C ARG A 254 -10.60 -6.18 6.41
N LEU A 255 -10.77 -4.87 6.58
CA LEU A 255 -10.39 -4.17 7.80
C LEU A 255 -11.20 -4.61 9.02
N GLU A 256 -12.49 -4.91 8.85
CA GLU A 256 -13.33 -5.41 9.96
C GLU A 256 -12.94 -6.84 10.36
N ASP A 257 -12.66 -7.73 9.40
CA ASP A 257 -12.19 -9.10 9.69
C ASP A 257 -10.85 -9.08 10.44
N GLN A 258 -9.91 -8.27 9.98
CA GLN A 258 -8.63 -8.09 10.67
C GLN A 258 -8.82 -7.47 12.06
N TRP A 259 -9.72 -6.50 12.19
CA TRP A 259 -10.01 -5.90 13.48
C TRP A 259 -10.52 -6.92 14.50
N GLU A 260 -11.41 -7.83 14.11
CA GLU A 260 -11.96 -8.84 15.00
C GLU A 260 -10.91 -9.86 15.47
N THR A 261 -9.96 -10.20 14.60
CA THR A 261 -8.90 -11.18 14.89
C THR A 261 -7.66 -10.58 15.54
N ALA A 262 -7.41 -9.27 15.39
CA ALA A 262 -6.26 -8.56 15.91
C ALA A 262 -6.24 -8.46 17.44
N LYS A 263 -5.04 -8.49 18.03
CA LYS A 263 -4.84 -8.37 19.48
C LYS A 263 -4.92 -6.91 19.92
N PRO A 264 -5.59 -6.57 21.04
CA PRO A 264 -5.56 -5.22 21.58
C PRO A 264 -4.13 -4.74 21.83
N PHE A 265 -3.82 -3.51 21.41
CA PHE A 265 -2.58 -2.86 21.77
C PHE A 265 -2.53 -2.63 23.29
N ARG A 266 -1.45 -3.01 23.93
CA ARG A 266 -1.26 -2.85 25.38
C ARG A 266 -0.05 -1.98 25.65
N TYR A 267 -0.22 -1.04 26.60
CA TYR A 267 0.92 -0.30 27.12
C TYR A 267 1.97 -1.26 27.70
N GLN A 268 3.23 -1.04 27.36
CA GLN A 268 4.27 -1.66 28.15
C GLN A 268 4.36 -0.90 29.48
N LYS A 269 4.13 -1.60 30.57
CA LYS A 269 4.44 -1.03 31.90
C LYS A 269 5.96 -0.81 31.93
N ALA A 270 6.34 0.45 32.18
CA ALA A 270 7.72 0.82 32.45
C ALA A 270 8.26 0.07 33.67
#